data_e8bd2f0785d5767554388ab8972203f0
#
_entry.id   e8bd2f0785d5767554388ab8972203f0
#
_cell.length_a   1.000
_cell.length_b   1.000
_cell.length_c   1.000
_cell.angle_alpha   90.00
_cell.angle_beta   90.00
_cell.angle_gamma   90.00
#
_symmetry.space_group_name_H-M   'P 1'
#
loop_
_entity.id
_entity.type
_entity.pdbx_description
1 polymer ?
#
loop_
_entity_poly.entity_id
_entity_poly.type
_entity_poly.pdbx_seq_one_letter_code
_entity_poly.pdbx_strand_id
1 'polypeptide(L)'
;MKKAAAILLAGVMAFGLIGCGGTQTSGSGQAEGAAQESSAAADNAAAESTAAESVQEEESSTQAQSADAAADGEGRQFIVGFDAEFPPYGYKDESGEYVGFDLDLAAEVCKRQGWELVKQPIDWDSKDMELDSGAIDCIWNGFTMNGREDQYTFSVPYVDNSQVFVVAEDAGIETKADLAGKAVGVQKDSSALAALEGDEKALADTFAALNQYADYNTAFMDLEAGAIDALAIDIGVANYQIASRDGGYVILDGEAHKEYLSTEQYGIGFKKGNEELKNTVEATLMEMAEDGTFKQIAEKYADYGLLASICLGK
;
A
#
# COMPACT_ATOMS: atom_id res chain seq x y z
N MET A 1 -44.48 30.07 13.59
CA MET A 1 -45.72 29.74 14.34
C MET A 1 -46.03 28.26 14.19
N LYS A 2 -46.30 27.57 15.32
CA LYS A 2 -46.76 26.17 15.55
C LYS A 2 -45.61 25.13 15.52
N LYS A 3 -44.97 24.73 16.65
CA LYS A 3 -45.38 23.88 17.81
C LYS A 3 -45.51 22.42 17.36
N ALA A 4 -44.55 21.58 17.65
CA ALA A 4 -44.34 20.70 18.82
C ALA A 4 -45.23 19.43 18.79
N ALA A 5 -44.61 18.27 18.88
CA ALA A 5 -45.08 17.19 19.77
C ALA A 5 -44.01 16.12 19.92
N ALA A 6 -43.55 15.93 21.14
CA ALA A 6 -42.75 14.82 21.62
C ALA A 6 -43.67 13.64 21.94
N ILE A 7 -43.22 12.41 21.72
CA ILE A 7 -43.78 11.23 22.36
C ILE A 7 -42.64 10.38 22.92
N LEU A 8 -42.55 10.38 24.25
CA LEU A 8 -41.83 9.42 25.06
C LEU A 8 -42.59 8.08 25.05
N LEU A 9 -41.89 6.96 24.93
CA LEU A 9 -42.37 5.70 25.48
C LEU A 9 -41.22 4.97 26.17
N ALA A 10 -41.30 4.95 27.49
CA ALA A 10 -40.47 4.14 28.36
C ALA A 10 -41.09 2.72 28.46
N GLY A 11 -40.26 1.71 28.38
CA GLY A 11 -40.60 0.33 28.64
C GLY A 11 -39.50 -0.37 29.43
N VAL A 12 -39.70 -0.41 30.75
CA VAL A 12 -38.92 -1.21 31.71
C VAL A 12 -39.51 -2.63 31.73
N MET A 13 -38.63 -3.64 31.62
CA MET A 13 -38.95 -4.95 32.21
C MET A 13 -37.64 -5.60 32.72
N ALA A 14 -37.65 -5.76 34.02
CA ALA A 14 -36.74 -6.56 34.84
C ALA A 14 -37.32 -7.95 35.06
N PHE A 15 -36.50 -8.85 35.57
CA PHE A 15 -36.64 -10.20 36.13
C PHE A 15 -35.91 -11.25 35.32
N GLY A 16 -35.05 -12.13 35.90
CA GLY A 16 -34.91 -12.54 37.28
C GLY A 16 -33.70 -13.47 37.45
N LEU A 17 -33.21 -13.47 38.65
CA LEU A 17 -32.19 -14.31 39.26
C LEU A 17 -32.71 -15.73 39.59
N ILE A 18 -31.87 -16.74 39.35
CA ILE A 18 -31.80 -18.01 40.11
C ILE A 18 -30.36 -18.52 39.81
N GLY A 19 -29.40 -18.79 40.68
CA GLY A 19 -29.37 -19.12 42.09
C GLY A 19 -28.96 -20.56 42.28
N CYS A 20 -27.87 -20.82 43.07
CA CYS A 20 -27.36 -22.06 43.66
C CYS A 20 -26.30 -22.78 42.86
N GLY A 21 -25.08 -23.13 43.34
CA GLY A 21 -24.55 -23.24 44.71
C GLY A 21 -23.76 -24.54 44.82
N GLY A 22 -22.62 -24.52 45.52
CA GLY A 22 -21.98 -25.73 46.08
C GLY A 22 -20.59 -26.03 45.55
N THR A 23 -19.63 -25.65 46.30
CA THR A 23 -18.71 -26.11 47.33
C THR A 23 -17.57 -26.99 46.87
N GLN A 24 -16.37 -26.42 47.13
CA GLN A 24 -15.10 -26.94 47.63
C GLN A 24 -14.86 -28.46 47.62
N THR A 25 -13.63 -28.86 47.15
CA THR A 25 -12.61 -29.35 48.10
C THR A 25 -11.25 -29.49 47.43
N SER A 26 -10.25 -29.12 48.19
CA SER A 26 -8.83 -29.24 48.12
C SER A 26 -8.29 -30.65 47.89
N GLY A 27 -7.09 -30.77 47.26
CA GLY A 27 -6.31 -31.97 47.25
C GLY A 27 -4.93 -31.78 46.61
N SER A 28 -3.95 -31.56 47.48
CA SER A 28 -2.51 -31.53 47.23
C SER A 28 -1.98 -32.90 46.83
N GLY A 29 -0.91 -32.93 45.99
CA GLY A 29 -0.10 -34.15 45.77
C GLY A 29 1.06 -33.92 44.85
N GLN A 30 2.24 -33.73 45.44
CA GLN A 30 3.55 -33.82 44.82
C GLN A 30 3.93 -35.27 44.51
N ALA A 31 4.79 -35.47 43.49
CA ALA A 31 6.05 -36.26 43.47
C ALA A 31 6.38 -36.58 42.00
N GLU A 32 7.47 -36.12 41.47
CA GLU A 32 8.83 -36.69 41.38
C GLU A 32 8.95 -38.05 40.67
N GLY A 33 9.91 -38.14 39.73
CA GLY A 33 10.61 -39.33 39.30
C GLY A 33 10.76 -39.47 37.79
N ALA A 34 11.84 -38.95 37.23
CA ALA A 34 13.12 -39.56 36.88
C ALA A 34 13.10 -40.54 35.71
N ALA A 35 13.80 -40.09 34.65
CA ALA A 35 14.78 -40.72 33.78
C ALA A 35 14.66 -42.23 33.43
N GLN A 36 14.83 -42.53 32.14
CA GLN A 36 15.99 -43.29 31.65
C GLN A 36 15.99 -43.50 30.16
N GLU A 37 17.19 -43.39 29.62
CA GLU A 37 17.71 -43.72 28.30
C GLU A 37 17.54 -45.17 27.90
N SER A 38 17.64 -45.43 26.55
CA SER A 38 18.43 -46.52 25.94
C SER A 38 18.06 -46.60 24.45
N SER A 39 18.84 -46.18 23.49
CA SER A 39 19.94 -46.77 22.72
C SER A 39 19.73 -48.19 22.20
N ALA A 40 19.88 -48.33 20.84
CA ALA A 40 20.62 -49.27 20.01
C ALA A 40 19.87 -49.52 18.71
N ALA A 41 20.35 -49.17 17.55
CA ALA A 41 21.43 -49.63 16.69
C ALA A 41 21.26 -51.03 16.08
N ALA A 42 21.57 -51.04 14.78
CA ALA A 42 21.98 -52.15 13.89
C ALA A 42 20.87 -52.78 13.05
N ASP A 43 20.94 -52.72 11.80
CA ASP A 43 21.88 -53.15 10.72
C ASP A 43 21.28 -54.30 9.93
N ASN A 44 21.39 -54.22 8.63
CA ASN A 44 21.74 -55.21 7.61
C ASN A 44 20.79 -55.42 6.43
N ALA A 45 21.21 -54.95 5.31
CA ALA A 45 21.76 -55.64 4.12
C ALA A 45 20.78 -56.31 3.17
N ALA A 46 20.79 -55.78 1.95
CA ALA A 46 20.92 -56.34 0.64
C ALA A 46 20.03 -57.53 0.17
N ALA A 47 19.38 -57.35 -0.93
CA ALA A 47 19.51 -58.20 -2.13
C ALA A 47 18.80 -57.60 -3.37
N GLU A 48 19.49 -57.69 -4.48
CA GLU A 48 19.16 -57.35 -5.85
C GLU A 48 17.92 -58.07 -6.38
N SER A 49 17.20 -57.52 -7.35
CA SER A 49 17.00 -58.07 -8.67
C SER A 49 16.09 -57.23 -9.55
N THR A 50 16.66 -56.69 -10.59
CA THR A 50 16.21 -56.48 -11.98
C THR A 50 14.73 -56.66 -12.35
N ALA A 51 14.14 -55.59 -12.93
CA ALA A 51 13.51 -55.64 -14.25
C ALA A 51 13.19 -54.19 -14.73
N ALA A 52 13.67 -53.89 -15.90
CA ALA A 52 13.45 -52.68 -16.64
C ALA A 52 12.03 -52.64 -17.20
N GLU A 53 11.34 -51.51 -17.02
CA GLU A 53 10.28 -51.11 -17.94
C GLU A 53 10.30 -49.59 -18.07
N SER A 54 10.54 -49.19 -19.30
CA SER A 54 10.65 -47.81 -19.77
C SER A 54 9.29 -47.12 -19.71
N VAL A 55 9.18 -46.05 -18.90
CA VAL A 55 8.15 -45.04 -19.06
C VAL A 55 8.85 -43.72 -19.33
N GLN A 56 8.60 -43.17 -20.51
CA GLN A 56 9.04 -41.86 -20.94
C GLN A 56 8.44 -40.81 -19.99
N GLU A 57 9.29 -40.15 -19.21
CA GLU A 57 9.00 -38.86 -18.61
C GLU A 57 9.08 -37.81 -19.71
N GLU A 58 7.93 -37.25 -20.07
CA GLU A 58 7.88 -35.97 -20.75
C GLU A 58 8.37 -34.91 -19.76
N GLU A 59 9.63 -34.54 -19.88
CA GLU A 59 10.13 -33.32 -19.30
C GLU A 59 9.42 -32.10 -19.94
N SER A 60 8.40 -31.61 -19.27
CA SER A 60 7.91 -30.24 -19.49
C SER A 60 8.99 -29.29 -18.98
N SER A 61 9.96 -29.03 -19.82
CA SER A 61 10.89 -27.93 -19.62
C SER A 61 10.10 -26.61 -19.78
N THR A 62 9.64 -26.05 -18.68
CA THR A 62 9.28 -24.64 -18.61
C THR A 62 10.59 -23.87 -18.76
N GLN A 63 10.95 -23.56 -20.00
CA GLN A 63 11.97 -22.57 -20.27
C GLN A 63 11.49 -21.24 -19.67
N ALA A 64 12.14 -20.81 -18.60
CA ALA A 64 12.19 -19.41 -18.25
C ALA A 64 12.83 -18.71 -19.47
N GLN A 65 12.00 -18.16 -20.33
CA GLN A 65 12.45 -17.19 -21.32
C GLN A 65 12.91 -15.97 -20.54
N SER A 66 14.24 -15.83 -20.41
CA SER A 66 14.86 -14.54 -20.18
C SER A 66 14.26 -13.59 -21.21
N ALA A 67 13.51 -12.59 -20.76
CA ALA A 67 13.02 -11.50 -21.58
C ALA A 67 14.27 -10.75 -22.10
N ASP A 68 14.72 -11.17 -23.27
CA ASP A 68 15.64 -10.40 -24.09
C ASP A 68 14.88 -9.14 -24.51
N ALA A 69 15.53 -7.98 -24.39
CA ALA A 69 15.00 -6.68 -24.71
C ALA A 69 14.25 -6.72 -26.05
N ALA A 70 12.91 -6.87 -25.97
CA ALA A 70 12.06 -6.78 -27.15
C ALA A 70 12.02 -5.32 -27.57
N ALA A 71 12.53 -5.09 -28.77
CA ALA A 71 12.61 -3.83 -29.47
C ALA A 71 11.33 -2.96 -29.28
N ASP A 72 11.53 -1.63 -29.24
CA ASP A 72 10.54 -0.56 -29.38
C ASP A 72 9.68 -0.75 -30.65
N GLY A 73 8.66 -1.61 -30.59
CA GLY A 73 7.79 -1.93 -31.72
C GLY A 73 6.32 -1.92 -31.34
N GLU A 74 5.45 -1.59 -32.30
CA GLU A 74 4.01 -1.74 -32.18
C GLU A 74 3.66 -3.14 -31.60
N GLY A 75 2.79 -3.16 -30.56
CA GLY A 75 2.36 -4.40 -29.92
C GLY A 75 3.24 -4.90 -28.76
N ARG A 76 4.26 -4.13 -28.34
CA ARG A 76 4.99 -4.42 -27.10
C ARG A 76 4.05 -4.38 -25.91
N GLN A 77 4.17 -5.34 -24.99
CA GLN A 77 3.56 -5.21 -23.67
C GLN A 77 4.36 -4.23 -22.81
N PHE A 78 3.66 -3.31 -22.16
CA PHE A 78 4.22 -2.40 -21.16
C PHE A 78 3.56 -2.70 -19.81
N ILE A 79 4.37 -3.28 -18.91
CA ILE A 79 3.88 -3.83 -17.65
C ILE A 79 4.11 -2.81 -16.53
N VAL A 80 3.02 -2.22 -16.05
CA VAL A 80 3.03 -1.21 -14.98
C VAL A 80 2.76 -1.90 -13.64
N GLY A 81 3.72 -1.84 -12.72
CA GLY A 81 3.57 -2.29 -11.34
C GLY A 81 2.96 -1.21 -10.46
N PHE A 82 1.94 -1.57 -9.67
CA PHE A 82 1.24 -0.63 -8.79
C PHE A 82 0.60 -1.35 -7.60
N ASP A 83 0.45 -0.65 -6.47
CA ASP A 83 -0.37 -1.06 -5.33
C ASP A 83 -1.85 -0.80 -5.67
N ALA A 84 -2.67 -1.86 -5.69
CA ALA A 84 -4.08 -1.76 -6.06
C ALA A 84 -4.99 -1.19 -4.93
N GLU A 85 -4.40 -0.84 -3.79
CA GLU A 85 -5.05 -0.23 -2.64
C GLU A 85 -4.56 1.22 -2.40
N PHE A 86 -4.13 1.90 -3.50
CA PHE A 86 -3.55 3.25 -3.46
C PHE A 86 -4.36 4.27 -4.31
N PRO A 87 -5.68 4.46 -4.01
CA PRO A 87 -6.48 5.46 -4.71
C PRO A 87 -6.00 6.88 -4.35
N PRO A 88 -6.08 7.87 -5.25
CA PRO A 88 -6.67 7.82 -6.58
C PRO A 88 -5.68 7.45 -7.68
N TYR A 89 -4.45 7.03 -7.37
CA TYR A 89 -3.37 6.79 -8.35
C TYR A 89 -3.50 5.42 -9.05
N GLY A 90 -3.67 4.33 -8.28
CA GLY A 90 -3.92 2.98 -8.79
C GLY A 90 -4.77 2.20 -7.78
N TYR A 91 -5.92 1.71 -8.22
CA TYR A 91 -6.79 0.97 -7.32
C TYR A 91 -7.80 0.11 -8.08
N LYS A 92 -8.46 -0.78 -7.35
CA LYS A 92 -9.53 -1.61 -7.85
C LYS A 92 -10.87 -0.94 -7.56
N ASP A 93 -11.66 -0.65 -8.61
CA ASP A 93 -12.98 -0.05 -8.46
C ASP A 93 -14.05 -1.07 -8.06
N GLU A 94 -15.31 -0.60 -7.86
CA GLU A 94 -16.44 -1.45 -7.50
C GLU A 94 -16.80 -2.50 -8.56
N SER A 95 -16.40 -2.29 -9.83
CA SER A 95 -16.61 -3.26 -10.91
C SER A 95 -15.54 -4.36 -10.91
N GLY A 96 -14.47 -4.17 -10.14
CA GLY A 96 -13.32 -5.05 -10.08
C GLY A 96 -12.22 -4.72 -11.09
N GLU A 97 -12.35 -3.59 -11.81
CA GLU A 97 -11.36 -3.12 -12.77
C GLU A 97 -10.27 -2.30 -12.06
N TYR A 98 -9.04 -2.37 -12.57
CA TYR A 98 -7.95 -1.53 -12.11
C TYR A 98 -8.01 -0.17 -12.81
N VAL A 99 -8.17 0.87 -12.02
CA VAL A 99 -8.34 2.27 -12.44
C VAL A 99 -7.44 3.19 -11.62
N GLY A 100 -7.36 4.46 -12.00
CA GLY A 100 -6.63 5.48 -11.27
C GLY A 100 -5.88 6.43 -12.18
N PHE A 101 -5.42 7.53 -11.61
CA PHE A 101 -4.77 8.61 -12.34
C PHE A 101 -3.53 8.12 -13.10
N ASP A 102 -2.66 7.37 -12.43
CA ASP A 102 -1.42 6.87 -13.01
C ASP A 102 -1.69 5.81 -14.09
N LEU A 103 -2.71 4.97 -13.87
CA LEU A 103 -3.12 3.96 -14.85
C LEU A 103 -3.79 4.58 -16.08
N ASP A 104 -4.50 5.70 -15.91
CA ASP A 104 -5.05 6.47 -17.03
C ASP A 104 -3.94 7.14 -17.85
N LEU A 105 -2.90 7.68 -17.19
CA LEU A 105 -1.72 8.21 -17.86
C LEU A 105 -0.98 7.11 -18.62
N ALA A 106 -0.75 5.96 -18.00
CA ALA A 106 -0.09 4.81 -18.61
C ALA A 106 -0.87 4.30 -19.83
N ALA A 107 -2.21 4.27 -19.74
CA ALA A 107 -3.06 3.87 -20.86
C ALA A 107 -2.92 4.82 -22.07
N GLU A 108 -2.86 6.12 -21.85
CA GLU A 108 -2.67 7.10 -22.94
C GLU A 108 -1.24 7.01 -23.51
N VAL A 109 -0.22 6.78 -22.68
CA VAL A 109 1.15 6.53 -23.14
C VAL A 109 1.20 5.30 -24.04
N CYS A 110 0.63 4.19 -23.60
CA CYS A 110 0.58 2.95 -24.40
C CYS A 110 -0.14 3.15 -25.71
N LYS A 111 -1.27 3.86 -25.71
CA LYS A 111 -2.03 4.18 -26.90
C LYS A 111 -1.21 4.99 -27.93
N ARG A 112 -0.44 5.99 -27.46
CA ARG A 112 0.42 6.82 -28.33
C ARG A 112 1.60 6.04 -28.90
N GLN A 113 2.17 5.14 -28.11
CA GLN A 113 3.30 4.31 -28.51
C GLN A 113 2.91 3.05 -29.29
N GLY A 114 1.59 2.73 -29.38
CA GLY A 114 1.12 1.48 -29.98
C GLY A 114 1.44 0.25 -29.13
N TRP A 115 1.59 0.42 -27.81
CA TRP A 115 1.87 -0.64 -26.85
C TRP A 115 0.59 -1.22 -26.25
N GLU A 116 0.69 -2.44 -25.72
CA GLU A 116 -0.35 -3.09 -24.91
C GLU A 116 -0.07 -2.82 -23.43
N LEU A 117 -0.97 -2.12 -22.73
CA LEU A 117 -0.85 -1.89 -21.28
C LEU A 117 -1.19 -3.16 -20.51
N VAL A 118 -0.27 -3.62 -19.68
CA VAL A 118 -0.50 -4.65 -18.68
C VAL A 118 -0.46 -3.99 -17.30
N LYS A 119 -1.60 -4.00 -16.60
CA LYS A 119 -1.73 -3.48 -15.23
C LYS A 119 -1.41 -4.61 -14.26
N GLN A 120 -0.25 -4.56 -13.62
CA GLN A 120 0.24 -5.61 -12.72
C GLN A 120 0.13 -5.13 -11.27
N PRO A 121 -0.87 -5.58 -10.50
CA PRO A 121 -0.90 -5.31 -9.07
C PRO A 121 0.24 -6.03 -8.36
N ILE A 122 0.91 -5.34 -7.46
CA ILE A 122 2.03 -5.85 -6.67
C ILE A 122 1.83 -5.54 -5.18
N ASP A 123 2.44 -6.34 -4.31
CA ASP A 123 2.64 -5.95 -2.92
C ASP A 123 3.72 -4.85 -2.87
N TRP A 124 3.44 -3.74 -2.19
CA TRP A 124 4.30 -2.56 -2.24
C TRP A 124 5.73 -2.84 -1.75
N ASP A 125 5.89 -3.68 -0.75
CA ASP A 125 7.20 -4.06 -0.22
C ASP A 125 7.97 -5.05 -1.13
N SER A 126 7.35 -5.54 -2.22
CA SER A 126 8.00 -6.38 -3.23
C SER A 126 8.42 -5.63 -4.51
N LYS A 127 8.11 -4.34 -4.63
CA LYS A 127 8.30 -3.54 -5.85
C LYS A 127 9.69 -3.62 -6.47
N ASP A 128 10.72 -3.65 -5.62
CA ASP A 128 12.12 -3.69 -6.07
C ASP A 128 12.45 -5.03 -6.73
N MET A 129 11.98 -6.12 -6.12
CA MET A 129 12.18 -7.46 -6.66
C MET A 129 11.43 -7.64 -7.99
N GLU A 130 10.19 -7.14 -8.08
CA GLU A 130 9.38 -7.20 -9.30
C GLU A 130 10.04 -6.42 -10.44
N LEU A 131 10.55 -5.21 -10.14
CA LEU A 131 11.25 -4.38 -11.13
C LEU A 131 12.60 -4.98 -11.53
N ASP A 132 13.38 -5.49 -10.58
CA ASP A 132 14.70 -6.05 -10.83
C ASP A 132 14.66 -7.36 -11.61
N SER A 133 13.62 -8.18 -11.36
CA SER A 133 13.40 -9.42 -12.11
C SER A 133 12.88 -9.17 -13.53
N GLY A 134 12.36 -7.97 -13.81
CA GLY A 134 11.70 -7.66 -15.08
C GLY A 134 10.26 -8.18 -15.16
N ALA A 135 9.63 -8.52 -14.03
CA ALA A 135 8.21 -8.86 -13.97
C ALA A 135 7.34 -7.64 -14.25
N ILE A 136 7.86 -6.44 -13.96
CA ILE A 136 7.28 -5.15 -14.33
C ILE A 136 8.32 -4.30 -15.07
N ASP A 137 7.87 -3.44 -15.99
CA ASP A 137 8.71 -2.50 -16.72
C ASP A 137 8.99 -1.21 -15.94
N CYS A 138 8.04 -0.80 -15.11
CA CYS A 138 8.15 0.38 -14.24
C CYS A 138 7.24 0.27 -13.02
N ILE A 139 7.56 1.07 -12.00
CA ILE A 139 6.68 1.38 -10.88
C ILE A 139 6.00 2.72 -11.19
N TRP A 140 4.67 2.71 -11.33
CA TRP A 140 3.91 3.91 -11.62
C TRP A 140 2.66 3.95 -10.75
N ASN A 141 2.81 4.54 -9.55
CA ASN A 141 1.78 4.52 -8.50
C ASN A 141 2.04 5.59 -7.42
N GLY A 142 2.05 6.87 -7.81
CA GLY A 142 2.40 7.91 -6.86
C GLY A 142 3.77 7.64 -6.22
N PHE A 143 4.77 7.34 -7.04
CA PHE A 143 6.05 6.87 -6.52
C PHE A 143 7.01 8.02 -6.22
N THR A 144 7.26 8.25 -4.93
CA THR A 144 8.18 9.28 -4.44
C THR A 144 9.59 9.06 -4.95
N MET A 145 10.11 10.05 -5.66
CA MET A 145 11.46 10.01 -6.20
C MET A 145 12.53 10.51 -5.21
N ASN A 146 12.16 11.42 -4.30
CA ASN A 146 13.09 12.01 -3.34
C ASN A 146 13.74 10.96 -2.44
N GLY A 147 15.07 10.95 -2.41
CA GLY A 147 15.88 9.99 -1.64
C GLY A 147 16.03 8.62 -2.25
N ARG A 148 15.47 8.38 -3.46
CA ARG A 148 15.55 7.11 -4.19
C ARG A 148 16.26 7.22 -5.54
N GLU A 149 16.85 8.38 -5.85
CA GLU A 149 17.46 8.69 -7.15
C GLU A 149 18.66 7.79 -7.47
N ASP A 150 19.33 7.28 -6.44
CA ASP A 150 20.45 6.35 -6.61
C ASP A 150 19.99 4.90 -6.91
N GLN A 151 18.74 4.56 -6.59
CA GLN A 151 18.19 3.20 -6.72
C GLN A 151 17.48 2.99 -8.05
N TYR A 152 16.84 4.04 -8.58
CA TYR A 152 16.01 3.98 -9.78
C TYR A 152 16.46 4.97 -10.84
N THR A 153 16.02 4.74 -12.07
CA THR A 153 16.01 5.75 -13.12
C THR A 153 14.59 6.34 -13.14
N PHE A 154 14.46 7.61 -12.74
CA PHE A 154 13.17 8.28 -12.67
C PHE A 154 12.85 9.12 -13.91
N SER A 155 11.58 9.24 -14.26
CA SER A 155 11.09 10.28 -15.15
C SER A 155 11.26 11.68 -14.52
N VAL A 156 10.92 12.73 -15.26
CA VAL A 156 10.64 14.04 -14.66
C VAL A 156 9.51 13.93 -13.64
N PRO A 157 9.49 14.79 -12.60
CA PRO A 157 8.38 14.81 -11.66
C PRO A 157 7.07 15.22 -12.37
N TYR A 158 5.98 14.54 -12.01
CA TYR A 158 4.67 14.81 -12.61
C TYR A 158 3.60 15.24 -11.59
N VAL A 159 3.82 14.99 -10.29
CA VAL A 159 2.94 15.40 -9.17
C VAL A 159 3.79 15.89 -8.00
N ASP A 160 3.42 17.04 -7.41
CA ASP A 160 3.88 17.45 -6.09
C ASP A 160 3.05 16.73 -5.03
N ASN A 161 3.68 16.11 -4.05
CA ASN A 161 3.04 15.37 -2.96
C ASN A 161 3.50 15.84 -1.58
N SER A 162 2.76 15.47 -0.56
CA SER A 162 3.13 15.64 0.83
C SER A 162 2.71 14.43 1.63
N GLN A 163 3.54 14.03 2.58
CA GLN A 163 3.16 13.07 3.60
C GLN A 163 2.48 13.81 4.75
N VAL A 164 1.32 13.31 5.17
CA VAL A 164 0.46 13.94 6.16
C VAL A 164 0.02 12.93 7.21
N PHE A 165 -0.57 13.42 8.30
CA PHE A 165 -1.28 12.57 9.24
C PHE A 165 -2.79 12.76 9.08
N VAL A 166 -3.52 11.64 9.04
CA VAL A 166 -4.98 11.61 9.15
C VAL A 166 -5.36 11.15 10.55
N VAL A 167 -6.30 11.85 11.16
CA VAL A 167 -6.83 11.55 12.50
C VAL A 167 -8.36 11.65 12.49
N ALA A 168 -9.02 11.05 13.49
CA ALA A 168 -10.45 11.29 13.69
C ALA A 168 -10.67 12.76 14.11
N GLU A 169 -11.73 13.40 13.59
CA GLU A 169 -12.04 14.83 13.84
C GLU A 169 -12.24 15.13 15.34
N ASP A 170 -12.74 14.17 16.09
CA ASP A 170 -13.00 14.28 17.53
C ASP A 170 -11.86 13.73 18.42
N ALA A 171 -10.73 13.32 17.85
CA ALA A 171 -9.61 12.74 18.58
C ALA A 171 -8.87 13.74 19.50
N GLY A 172 -9.10 15.06 19.30
CA GLY A 172 -8.39 16.10 20.05
C GLY A 172 -6.88 16.16 19.72
N ILE A 173 -6.49 15.74 18.51
CA ILE A 173 -5.14 15.82 17.96
C ILE A 173 -5.15 16.95 16.93
N GLU A 174 -4.45 18.04 17.19
CA GLU A 174 -4.44 19.22 16.34
C GLU A 174 -3.06 19.47 15.70
N THR A 175 -2.01 18.94 16.31
CA THR A 175 -0.61 19.13 15.88
C THR A 175 0.17 17.83 15.93
N LYS A 176 1.33 17.76 15.24
CA LYS A 176 2.27 16.64 15.34
C LYS A 176 2.71 16.35 16.79
N ALA A 177 2.78 17.38 17.64
CA ALA A 177 3.17 17.21 19.05
C ALA A 177 2.14 16.40 19.86
N ASP A 178 0.85 16.44 19.47
CA ASP A 178 -0.22 15.71 20.14
C ASP A 178 -0.18 14.21 19.84
N LEU A 179 0.65 13.78 18.87
CA LEU A 179 0.89 12.37 18.55
C LEU A 179 1.78 11.67 19.60
N ALA A 180 2.37 12.41 20.55
CA ALA A 180 3.15 11.82 21.63
C ALA A 180 2.29 10.87 22.47
N GLY A 181 2.75 9.61 22.62
CA GLY A 181 2.03 8.55 23.33
C GLY A 181 0.86 7.94 22.55
N LYS A 182 0.67 8.27 21.27
CA LYS A 182 -0.35 7.75 20.36
C LYS A 182 0.16 6.56 19.56
N ALA A 183 -0.75 5.70 19.12
CA ALA A 183 -0.46 4.65 18.16
C ALA A 183 -0.62 5.20 16.74
N VAL A 184 0.44 5.16 15.94
CA VAL A 184 0.46 5.69 14.57
C VAL A 184 0.60 4.52 13.58
N GLY A 185 -0.22 4.52 12.54
CA GLY A 185 -0.13 3.60 11.41
C GLY A 185 0.67 4.19 10.26
N VAL A 186 1.31 3.35 9.47
CA VAL A 186 2.04 3.72 8.26
C VAL A 186 2.16 2.51 7.33
N GLN A 187 2.18 2.72 6.03
CA GLN A 187 2.46 1.62 5.09
C GLN A 187 3.94 1.23 5.13
N LYS A 188 4.22 -0.06 5.06
CA LYS A 188 5.58 -0.59 4.93
C LYS A 188 6.26 -0.02 3.68
N ASP A 189 7.55 0.27 3.79
CA ASP A 189 8.41 0.71 2.69
C ASP A 189 7.87 1.95 1.94
N SER A 190 7.00 2.74 2.62
CA SER A 190 6.50 4.02 2.13
C SER A 190 7.50 5.16 2.41
N SER A 191 7.32 6.30 1.73
CA SER A 191 8.09 7.51 2.03
C SER A 191 7.72 8.10 3.39
N ALA A 192 6.48 7.93 3.86
CA ALA A 192 6.08 8.28 5.21
C ALA A 192 6.88 7.52 6.26
N LEU A 193 7.05 6.19 6.09
CA LEU A 193 7.88 5.38 6.98
C LEU A 193 9.34 5.84 6.95
N ALA A 194 9.89 6.08 5.75
CA ALA A 194 11.26 6.56 5.61
C ALA A 194 11.49 7.91 6.32
N ALA A 195 10.53 8.84 6.25
CA ALA A 195 10.58 10.11 6.98
C ALA A 195 10.55 9.89 8.50
N LEU A 196 9.69 8.99 9.00
CA LEU A 196 9.56 8.66 10.42
C LEU A 196 10.77 7.89 10.97
N GLU A 197 11.49 7.16 10.14
CA GLU A 197 12.75 6.49 10.51
C GLU A 197 13.98 7.39 10.33
N GLY A 198 13.84 8.49 9.55
CA GLY A 198 14.88 9.46 9.21
C GLY A 198 14.71 10.81 9.88
N ASP A 199 14.35 11.83 9.10
CA ASP A 199 14.33 13.24 9.52
C ASP A 199 13.32 13.52 10.62
N GLU A 200 12.19 12.81 10.67
CA GLU A 200 11.15 12.94 11.70
C GLU A 200 11.23 11.84 12.77
N LYS A 201 12.39 11.15 12.88
CA LYS A 201 12.60 10.12 13.90
C LYS A 201 12.38 10.61 15.31
N ALA A 202 12.73 11.84 15.60
CA ALA A 202 12.52 12.43 16.92
C ALA A 202 11.02 12.53 17.28
N LEU A 203 10.16 12.76 16.30
CA LEU A 203 8.71 12.70 16.45
C LEU A 203 8.25 11.25 16.64
N ALA A 204 8.70 10.33 15.78
CA ALA A 204 8.33 8.92 15.84
C ALA A 204 8.71 8.26 17.17
N ASP A 205 9.85 8.64 17.78
CA ASP A 205 10.30 8.15 19.07
C ASP A 205 9.38 8.59 20.25
N THR A 206 8.45 9.54 20.01
CA THR A 206 7.44 9.94 21.01
C THR A 206 6.17 9.08 20.95
N PHE A 207 5.95 8.32 19.87
CA PHE A 207 4.75 7.51 19.68
C PHE A 207 4.71 6.34 20.69
N ALA A 208 3.51 5.93 21.07
CA ALA A 208 3.34 4.70 21.85
C ALA A 208 3.66 3.46 21.00
N ALA A 209 3.31 3.51 19.71
CA ALA A 209 3.59 2.48 18.72
C ALA A 209 3.62 3.08 17.31
N LEU A 210 4.47 2.52 16.44
CA LEU A 210 4.45 2.76 15.00
C LEU A 210 4.10 1.43 14.32
N ASN A 211 2.86 1.29 13.88
CA ASN A 211 2.31 0.07 13.31
C ASN A 211 2.46 0.11 11.78
N GLN A 212 3.12 -0.91 11.22
CA GLN A 212 3.33 -1.00 9.78
C GLN A 212 2.29 -1.92 9.13
N TYR A 213 1.68 -1.45 8.06
CA TYR A 213 0.64 -2.13 7.29
C TYR A 213 1.12 -2.47 5.88
N ALA A 214 0.52 -3.49 5.27
CA ALA A 214 0.81 -3.82 3.87
C ALA A 214 0.23 -2.76 2.93
N ASP A 215 -0.96 -2.24 3.25
CA ASP A 215 -1.72 -1.28 2.45
C ASP A 215 -2.44 -0.24 3.33
N TYR A 216 -2.84 0.87 2.72
CA TYR A 216 -3.53 1.95 3.42
C TYR A 216 -5.00 1.65 3.74
N ASN A 217 -5.66 0.78 3.00
CA ASN A 217 -7.04 0.40 3.30
C ASN A 217 -7.12 -0.31 4.65
N THR A 218 -6.23 -1.30 4.87
CA THR A 218 -6.13 -2.02 6.16
C THR A 218 -5.75 -1.06 7.30
N ALA A 219 -4.80 -0.14 7.06
CA ALA A 219 -4.42 0.85 8.05
C ALA A 219 -5.57 1.79 8.41
N PHE A 220 -6.36 2.21 7.41
CA PHE A 220 -7.51 3.08 7.65
C PHE A 220 -8.65 2.37 8.40
N MET A 221 -8.86 1.06 8.15
CA MET A 221 -9.81 0.25 8.93
C MET A 221 -9.41 0.19 10.42
N ASP A 222 -8.12 0.11 10.73
CA ASP A 222 -7.62 0.14 12.10
C ASP A 222 -7.77 1.53 12.73
N LEU A 223 -7.65 2.62 11.94
CA LEU A 223 -7.99 3.97 12.39
C LEU A 223 -9.48 4.09 12.71
N GLU A 224 -10.35 3.56 11.86
CA GLU A 224 -11.81 3.52 12.08
C GLU A 224 -12.18 2.71 13.33
N ALA A 225 -11.49 1.62 13.58
CA ALA A 225 -11.69 0.77 14.74
C ALA A 225 -11.09 1.36 16.04
N GLY A 226 -10.32 2.45 15.96
CA GLY A 226 -9.60 3.03 17.08
C GLY A 226 -8.43 2.18 17.57
N ALA A 227 -7.92 1.27 16.74
CA ALA A 227 -6.72 0.47 17.02
C ALA A 227 -5.44 1.31 16.83
N ILE A 228 -5.51 2.33 16.01
CA ILE A 228 -4.51 3.40 15.88
C ILE A 228 -5.20 4.77 16.06
N ASP A 229 -4.45 5.76 16.51
CA ASP A 229 -4.94 7.13 16.74
C ASP A 229 -4.73 8.05 15.52
N ALA A 230 -3.73 7.74 14.69
CA ALA A 230 -3.36 8.50 13.50
C ALA A 230 -2.78 7.60 12.42
N LEU A 231 -2.86 8.05 11.17
CA LEU A 231 -2.29 7.37 10.00
C LEU A 231 -1.38 8.34 9.24
N ALA A 232 -0.10 7.99 9.07
CA ALA A 232 0.84 8.70 8.21
C ALA A 232 0.65 8.19 6.76
N ILE A 233 0.36 9.12 5.83
CA ILE A 233 -0.16 8.77 4.50
C ILE A 233 0.07 9.92 3.50
N ASP A 234 0.08 9.59 2.21
CA ASP A 234 0.12 10.55 1.11
C ASP A 234 -1.15 11.41 1.06
N ILE A 235 -1.01 12.72 0.86
CA ILE A 235 -2.13 13.67 0.91
C ILE A 235 -3.22 13.37 -0.13
N GLY A 236 -2.85 12.91 -1.34
CA GLY A 236 -3.81 12.51 -2.37
C GLY A 236 -4.64 11.29 -1.96
N VAL A 237 -3.98 10.30 -1.34
CA VAL A 237 -4.63 9.11 -0.81
C VAL A 237 -5.50 9.47 0.39
N ALA A 238 -5.01 10.33 1.30
CA ALA A 238 -5.79 10.84 2.42
C ALA A 238 -7.08 11.52 1.96
N ASN A 239 -6.99 12.42 0.96
CA ASN A 239 -8.16 13.09 0.42
C ASN A 239 -9.20 12.11 -0.15
N TYR A 240 -8.75 11.10 -0.90
CA TYR A 240 -9.63 10.06 -1.43
C TYR A 240 -10.30 9.25 -0.30
N GLN A 241 -9.50 8.79 0.66
CA GLN A 241 -9.99 7.97 1.76
C GLN A 241 -11.00 8.73 2.63
N ILE A 242 -10.77 10.02 2.89
CA ILE A 242 -11.72 10.88 3.64
C ILE A 242 -12.99 11.12 2.82
N ALA A 243 -12.85 11.44 1.52
CA ALA A 243 -13.99 11.72 0.65
C ALA A 243 -14.90 10.50 0.40
N SER A 244 -14.33 9.29 0.45
CA SER A 244 -15.08 8.03 0.29
C SER A 244 -15.82 7.57 1.55
N ARG A 245 -15.67 8.30 2.65
CA ARG A 245 -16.35 8.06 3.94
C ARG A 245 -17.31 9.19 4.25
N ASP A 246 -18.31 8.94 5.10
CA ASP A 246 -19.31 9.96 5.49
C ASP A 246 -18.76 11.04 6.46
N GLY A 247 -17.44 11.36 6.39
CA GLY A 247 -16.76 12.32 7.25
C GLY A 247 -16.15 11.68 8.49
N GLY A 248 -15.79 12.53 9.48
CA GLY A 248 -15.23 12.08 10.76
C GLY A 248 -13.71 11.99 10.79
N TYR A 249 -13.01 12.34 9.71
CA TYR A 249 -11.55 12.34 9.62
C TYR A 249 -11.04 13.65 9.03
N VAL A 250 -9.87 14.09 9.51
CA VAL A 250 -9.20 15.29 9.05
C VAL A 250 -7.72 15.06 8.84
N ILE A 251 -7.14 15.83 7.92
CA ILE A 251 -5.70 15.92 7.74
C ILE A 251 -5.17 16.95 8.72
N LEU A 252 -4.08 16.62 9.44
CA LEU A 252 -3.33 17.60 10.22
C LEU A 252 -2.57 18.51 9.25
N ASP A 253 -3.10 19.70 9.01
CA ASP A 253 -2.53 20.66 8.05
C ASP A 253 -1.79 21.81 8.77
N GLY A 254 -2.37 22.34 9.84
CA GLY A 254 -1.81 23.46 10.58
C GLY A 254 -1.67 24.74 9.74
N GLU A 255 -1.08 25.80 10.34
CA GLU A 255 -0.77 27.03 9.62
C GLU A 255 0.39 26.81 8.64
N ALA A 256 0.17 27.12 7.36
CA ALA A 256 1.16 27.02 6.30
C ALA A 256 1.80 25.61 6.19
N HIS A 257 0.98 24.58 6.33
CA HIS A 257 1.38 23.18 6.20
C HIS A 257 2.52 22.74 7.15
N LYS A 258 2.60 23.36 8.32
CA LYS A 258 3.63 23.04 9.32
C LYS A 258 3.48 21.65 9.96
N GLU A 259 2.29 21.10 9.88
CA GLU A 259 1.98 19.76 10.41
C GLU A 259 2.21 18.65 9.37
N TYR A 260 2.65 18.99 8.14
CA TYR A 260 3.05 17.98 7.16
C TYR A 260 4.30 17.24 7.65
N LEU A 261 4.33 15.94 7.39
CA LEU A 261 5.45 15.07 7.72
C LEU A 261 6.63 15.35 6.78
N SER A 262 6.37 15.41 5.46
CA SER A 262 7.33 15.78 4.42
C SER A 262 6.64 16.36 3.19
N THR A 263 7.44 16.96 2.31
CA THR A 263 7.02 17.35 0.95
C THR A 263 7.94 16.68 -0.05
N GLU A 264 7.39 16.21 -1.14
CA GLU A 264 8.09 15.35 -2.09
C GLU A 264 7.48 15.44 -3.50
N GLN A 265 8.07 14.74 -4.46
CA GLN A 265 7.59 14.68 -5.83
C GLN A 265 7.47 13.22 -6.29
N TYR A 266 6.44 12.95 -7.10
CA TYR A 266 6.28 11.67 -7.75
C TYR A 266 6.90 11.65 -9.13
N GLY A 267 7.61 10.56 -9.41
CA GLY A 267 8.13 10.20 -10.73
C GLY A 267 7.78 8.75 -11.05
N ILE A 268 7.91 8.39 -12.31
CA ILE A 268 7.81 6.99 -12.75
C ILE A 268 9.17 6.36 -12.51
N GLY A 269 9.19 5.27 -11.72
CA GLY A 269 10.44 4.55 -11.40
C GLY A 269 10.70 3.42 -12.37
N PHE A 270 11.85 3.46 -13.05
CA PHE A 270 12.34 2.40 -13.92
C PHE A 270 13.55 1.73 -13.28
N LYS A 271 13.84 0.50 -13.71
CA LYS A 271 15.06 -0.20 -13.31
C LYS A 271 16.28 0.70 -13.57
N LYS A 272 17.18 0.76 -12.59
CA LYS A 272 18.38 1.61 -12.69
C LYS A 272 19.15 1.36 -13.97
N GLY A 273 19.39 2.43 -14.73
CA GLY A 273 20.09 2.40 -16.04
C GLY A 273 19.16 2.16 -17.23
N ASN A 274 17.86 1.94 -17.06
CA ASN A 274 16.90 1.81 -18.17
C ASN A 274 16.48 3.20 -18.71
N GLU A 275 17.45 3.93 -19.26
CA GLU A 275 17.24 5.29 -19.78
C GLU A 275 16.39 5.30 -21.06
N GLU A 276 16.48 4.25 -21.88
CA GLU A 276 15.79 4.19 -23.16
C GLU A 276 14.26 4.17 -22.95
N LEU A 277 13.77 3.24 -22.16
CA LEU A 277 12.35 3.15 -21.85
C LEU A 277 11.85 4.38 -21.09
N LYS A 278 12.62 4.85 -20.10
CA LYS A 278 12.33 6.07 -19.36
C LYS A 278 12.17 7.27 -20.31
N ASN A 279 13.10 7.46 -21.23
CA ASN A 279 13.06 8.58 -22.16
C ASN A 279 11.85 8.52 -23.11
N THR A 280 11.47 7.32 -23.58
CA THR A 280 10.29 7.13 -24.43
C THR A 280 9.00 7.49 -23.70
N VAL A 281 8.82 6.98 -22.47
CA VAL A 281 7.65 7.29 -21.65
C VAL A 281 7.61 8.77 -21.27
N GLU A 282 8.73 9.33 -20.83
CA GLU A 282 8.85 10.75 -20.46
C GLU A 282 8.53 11.69 -21.62
N ALA A 283 9.06 11.42 -22.82
CA ALA A 283 8.75 12.22 -24.01
C ALA A 283 7.27 12.22 -24.30
N THR A 284 6.61 11.06 -24.18
CA THR A 284 5.16 10.96 -24.39
C THR A 284 4.37 11.71 -23.31
N LEU A 285 4.80 11.68 -22.04
CA LEU A 285 4.19 12.49 -20.99
C LEU A 285 4.32 13.99 -21.26
N MET A 286 5.46 14.43 -21.78
CA MET A 286 5.69 15.84 -22.15
C MET A 286 4.77 16.25 -23.30
N GLU A 287 4.58 15.40 -24.32
CA GLU A 287 3.62 15.64 -25.38
C GLU A 287 2.18 15.76 -24.83
N MET A 288 1.79 14.88 -23.89
CA MET A 288 0.49 14.95 -23.20
C MET A 288 0.32 16.25 -22.41
N ALA A 289 1.40 16.75 -21.81
CA ALA A 289 1.39 18.02 -21.11
C ALA A 289 1.21 19.21 -22.07
N GLU A 290 1.89 19.18 -23.23
CA GLU A 290 1.83 20.22 -24.26
C GLU A 290 0.46 20.30 -24.95
N ASP A 291 -0.18 19.17 -25.24
CA ASP A 291 -1.48 19.13 -25.91
C ASP A 291 -2.67 19.20 -24.94
N GLY A 292 -2.40 19.22 -23.63
CA GLY A 292 -3.40 19.35 -22.57
C GLY A 292 -4.05 18.04 -22.15
N THR A 293 -3.71 16.89 -22.72
CA THR A 293 -4.27 15.57 -22.37
C THR A 293 -3.93 15.21 -20.93
N PHE A 294 -2.69 15.50 -20.46
CA PHE A 294 -2.27 15.26 -19.09
C PHE A 294 -3.22 15.95 -18.10
N LYS A 295 -3.49 17.24 -18.33
CA LYS A 295 -4.42 18.02 -17.51
C LYS A 295 -5.85 17.49 -17.56
N GLN A 296 -6.34 17.10 -18.73
CA GLN A 296 -7.69 16.52 -18.87
C GLN A 296 -7.83 15.21 -18.08
N ILE A 297 -6.77 14.40 -18.00
CA ILE A 297 -6.75 13.20 -17.16
C ILE A 297 -6.79 13.61 -15.69
N ALA A 298 -5.97 14.59 -15.26
CA ALA A 298 -5.96 15.07 -13.87
C ALA A 298 -7.30 15.68 -13.44
N GLU A 299 -8.06 16.30 -14.34
CA GLU A 299 -9.39 16.87 -14.08
C GLU A 299 -10.40 15.82 -13.61
N LYS A 300 -10.26 14.54 -14.00
CA LYS A 300 -11.10 13.44 -13.53
C LYS A 300 -10.93 13.18 -12.02
N TYR A 301 -9.81 13.58 -11.46
CA TYR A 301 -9.40 13.33 -10.08
C TYR A 301 -9.28 14.63 -9.28
N ALA A 302 -9.90 15.72 -9.76
CA ALA A 302 -9.82 17.05 -9.15
C ALA A 302 -10.35 17.09 -7.71
N ASP A 303 -11.37 16.29 -7.40
CA ASP A 303 -11.98 16.19 -6.07
C ASP A 303 -11.00 15.66 -5.00
N TYR A 304 -9.93 14.99 -5.42
CA TYR A 304 -8.88 14.46 -4.54
C TYR A 304 -7.62 15.33 -4.51
N GLY A 305 -7.69 16.55 -5.08
CA GLY A 305 -6.61 17.54 -5.06
C GLY A 305 -5.58 17.40 -6.20
N LEU A 306 -5.71 16.38 -7.07
CA LEU A 306 -4.71 16.08 -8.11
C LEU A 306 -4.52 17.22 -9.10
N LEU A 307 -5.59 17.90 -9.52
CA LEU A 307 -5.47 19.03 -10.45
C LEU A 307 -4.60 20.18 -9.91
N ALA A 308 -4.55 20.37 -8.59
CA ALA A 308 -3.71 21.38 -7.97
C ALA A 308 -2.25 20.95 -7.83
N SER A 309 -2.01 19.63 -7.69
CA SER A 309 -0.70 19.04 -7.42
C SER A 309 0.10 18.61 -8.66
N ILE A 310 -0.49 18.53 -9.85
CA ILE A 310 0.27 18.17 -11.06
C ILE A 310 1.43 19.17 -11.29
N CYS A 311 2.58 18.67 -11.76
CA CYS A 311 3.75 19.48 -12.14
C CYS A 311 3.80 19.77 -13.64
N LEU A 312 3.15 18.94 -14.46
CA LEU A 312 3.14 19.02 -15.91
C LEU A 312 1.81 19.59 -16.43
N GLY A 313 1.86 20.35 -17.53
CA GLY A 313 0.67 20.85 -18.20
C GLY A 313 -0.08 21.98 -17.45
N LYS A 314 0.60 22.68 -16.53
CA LYS A 314 0.07 23.85 -15.82
C LYS A 314 0.05 25.08 -16.72
#